data_bc471594de24ca37282110d7b6260576
#
_entry.id   bc471594de24ca37282110d7b6260576
#
_cell.length_a   1.000
_cell.length_b   1.000
_cell.length_c   1.000
_cell.angle_alpha   90.00
_cell.angle_beta   90.00
_cell.angle_gamma   90.00
#
_symmetry.space_group_name_H-M   'P 1'
#
loop_
_entity.id
_entity.type
_entity.pdbx_description
1 polymer ?
#
loop_
_entity_poly.entity_id
_entity_poly.type
_entity_poly.pdbx_seq_one_letter_code
_entity_poly.pdbx_strand_id
1 'polypeptide(L)'
;MSTEATPLRFLVVDDTEDIRDLMSRMVVRLGHLADQAADGVEAVEALTRHDYDIMLLDLTMPRMSGEDVVRWLRENPDRGVGLDVVIISAWAGEQRAVLQELGVTTVLPKPLRGQQLRDLIEEKKTRTPR
;
A
#
# COMPACT_ATOMS: atom_id res chain seq x y z
N MET A 1 -28.28 -2.10 9.06
CA MET A 1 -27.87 -1.94 8.92
C MET A 1 -26.96 -1.85 8.59
N SER A 2 -27.10 -1.59 8.04
CA SER A 2 -26.17 -1.69 7.88
C SER A 2 -25.15 -1.11 8.36
N THR A 3 -24.93 -1.19 8.82
CA THR A 3 -23.74 -0.94 9.45
C THR A 3 -22.59 -1.47 8.76
N GLU A 4 -22.74 -1.75 7.55
CA GLU A 4 -21.63 -2.20 6.82
C GLU A 4 -20.67 -1.10 6.66
N ALA A 5 -19.43 -1.32 7.03
CA ALA A 5 -18.38 -0.38 6.81
C ALA A 5 -18.17 -0.17 5.32
N THR A 6 -17.86 1.06 4.95
CA THR A 6 -17.45 1.35 3.59
C THR A 6 -16.20 0.54 3.27
N PRO A 7 -16.11 -0.11 2.12
CA PRO A 7 -14.90 -0.84 1.75
C PRO A 7 -13.70 0.08 1.71
N LEU A 8 -12.57 -0.42 2.15
CA LEU A 8 -11.31 0.30 2.01
C LEU A 8 -10.83 0.19 0.57
N ARG A 9 -10.11 1.20 0.13
CA ARG A 9 -9.56 1.21 -1.22
C ARG A 9 -8.07 1.05 -1.14
N PHE A 10 -7.57 -0.01 -1.76
CA PHE A 10 -6.15 -0.35 -1.77
C PHE A 10 -5.53 -0.01 -3.11
N LEU A 11 -4.27 0.43 -3.07
CA LEU A 11 -3.43 0.49 -4.26
C LEU A 11 -2.35 -0.56 -4.08
N VAL A 12 -2.29 -1.53 -5.00
CA VAL A 12 -1.33 -2.63 -4.96
C VAL A 12 -0.25 -2.35 -5.99
N VAL A 13 0.98 -2.16 -5.54
CA VAL A 13 2.09 -1.75 -6.39
C VAL A 13 3.18 -2.80 -6.35
N ASP A 14 3.39 -3.48 -7.46
CA ASP A 14 4.43 -4.51 -7.58
C ASP A 14 4.68 -4.72 -9.07
N ASP A 15 5.95 -4.84 -9.47
CA ASP A 15 6.29 -4.99 -10.88
C ASP A 15 6.09 -6.42 -11.39
N THR A 16 5.86 -7.38 -10.49
CA THR A 16 5.60 -8.77 -10.88
C THR A 16 4.09 -8.97 -10.97
N GLU A 17 3.60 -9.23 -12.17
CA GLU A 17 2.18 -9.31 -12.42
C GLU A 17 1.49 -10.36 -11.55
N ASP A 18 2.11 -11.54 -11.43
CA ASP A 18 1.50 -12.62 -10.65
C ASP A 18 1.36 -12.25 -9.17
N ILE A 19 2.36 -11.60 -8.61
CA ILE A 19 2.33 -11.18 -7.21
C ILE A 19 1.29 -10.08 -7.03
N ARG A 20 1.27 -9.13 -7.95
CA ARG A 20 0.31 -8.03 -7.91
C ARG A 20 -1.12 -8.54 -7.98
N ASP A 21 -1.38 -9.48 -8.89
CA ASP A 21 -2.70 -10.09 -9.02
C ASP A 21 -3.09 -10.86 -7.77
N LEU A 22 -2.16 -11.62 -7.21
CA LEU A 22 -2.44 -12.40 -6.01
C LEU A 22 -2.85 -11.49 -4.85
N MET A 23 -2.07 -10.44 -4.62
CA MET A 23 -2.39 -9.52 -3.52
C MET A 23 -3.72 -8.83 -3.76
N SER A 24 -4.00 -8.46 -5.01
CA SER A 24 -5.27 -7.80 -5.33
C SER A 24 -6.45 -8.72 -5.08
N ARG A 25 -6.30 -10.00 -5.43
CA ARG A 25 -7.37 -10.96 -5.17
C ARG A 25 -7.61 -11.16 -3.68
N MET A 26 -6.54 -11.14 -2.88
CA MET A 26 -6.66 -11.25 -1.44
C MET A 26 -7.49 -10.08 -0.88
N VAL A 27 -7.20 -8.87 -1.36
CA VAL A 27 -7.92 -7.67 -0.94
C VAL A 27 -9.40 -7.78 -1.29
N VAL A 28 -9.69 -8.16 -2.53
CA VAL A 28 -11.07 -8.25 -3.01
C VAL A 28 -11.83 -9.34 -2.27
N ARG A 29 -11.16 -10.46 -1.98
CA ARG A 29 -11.79 -11.57 -1.27
C ARG A 29 -12.23 -11.16 0.14
N LEU A 30 -11.52 -10.21 0.74
CA LEU A 30 -11.86 -9.70 2.07
C LEU A 30 -12.90 -8.57 2.01
N GLY A 31 -13.44 -8.27 0.83
CA GLY A 31 -14.53 -7.32 0.71
C GLY A 31 -14.11 -5.89 0.42
N HIS A 32 -12.88 -5.68 -0.02
CA HIS A 32 -12.36 -4.34 -0.26
C HIS A 32 -12.02 -4.14 -1.73
N LEU A 33 -11.66 -2.91 -2.10
CA LEU A 33 -11.37 -2.55 -3.48
C LEU A 33 -9.87 -2.51 -3.71
N ALA A 34 -9.43 -2.91 -4.89
CA ALA A 34 -8.00 -2.91 -5.23
C ALA A 34 -7.79 -2.37 -6.62
N ASP A 35 -6.94 -1.35 -6.72
CA ASP A 35 -6.38 -0.89 -7.98
C ASP A 35 -4.94 -1.35 -8.04
N GLN A 36 -4.38 -1.49 -9.23
CA GLN A 36 -3.04 -2.02 -9.42
C GLN A 36 -2.15 -1.02 -10.13
N ALA A 37 -0.87 -1.03 -9.77
CA ALA A 37 0.16 -0.27 -10.46
C ALA A 37 1.37 -1.15 -10.63
N ALA A 38 2.01 -1.11 -11.79
CA ALA A 38 3.12 -2.00 -12.12
C ALA A 38 4.48 -1.41 -11.75
N ASP A 39 4.54 -0.13 -11.43
CA ASP A 39 5.79 0.52 -11.02
C ASP A 39 5.45 1.82 -10.29
N GLY A 40 6.52 2.52 -9.87
CA GLY A 40 6.33 3.75 -9.11
C GLY A 40 5.68 4.87 -9.91
N VAL A 41 5.93 4.93 -11.21
CA VAL A 41 5.31 5.96 -12.05
C VAL A 41 3.80 5.77 -12.10
N GLU A 42 3.36 4.53 -12.32
CA GLU A 42 1.92 4.23 -12.32
C GLU A 42 1.30 4.46 -10.95
N ALA A 43 2.07 4.17 -9.88
CA ALA A 43 1.58 4.42 -8.53
C ALA A 43 1.31 5.91 -8.31
N VAL A 44 2.24 6.76 -8.72
CA VAL A 44 2.09 8.21 -8.58
C VAL A 44 0.90 8.69 -9.40
N GLU A 45 0.73 8.15 -10.61
CA GLU A 45 -0.41 8.52 -11.44
C GLU A 45 -1.74 8.15 -10.74
N ALA A 46 -1.79 6.96 -10.14
CA ALA A 46 -2.99 6.54 -9.43
C ALA A 46 -3.27 7.42 -8.24
N LEU A 47 -2.23 7.74 -7.46
CA LEU A 47 -2.35 8.60 -6.28
C LEU A 47 -2.78 10.02 -6.65
N THR A 48 -2.47 10.45 -7.86
CA THR A 48 -2.88 11.77 -8.33
C THR A 48 -4.36 11.80 -8.68
N ARG A 49 -4.90 10.66 -9.12
CA ARG A 49 -6.29 10.59 -9.60
C ARG A 49 -7.30 10.17 -8.56
N HIS A 50 -6.87 9.39 -7.57
CA HIS A 50 -7.78 8.77 -6.60
C HIS A 50 -7.21 8.85 -5.21
N ASP A 51 -8.10 8.77 -4.22
CA ASP A 51 -7.70 8.63 -2.83
C ASP A 51 -7.70 7.16 -2.45
N TYR A 52 -6.70 6.74 -1.68
CA TYR A 52 -6.59 5.37 -1.23
C TYR A 52 -6.45 5.32 0.28
N ASP A 53 -6.85 4.22 0.86
CA ASP A 53 -6.74 4.01 2.31
C ASP A 53 -5.44 3.31 2.68
N ILE A 54 -5.02 2.35 1.87
CA ILE A 54 -3.81 1.57 2.12
C ILE A 54 -3.10 1.35 0.79
N MET A 55 -1.79 1.53 0.78
CA MET A 55 -0.97 1.19 -0.39
C MET A 55 -0.02 0.08 0.01
N LEU A 56 -0.09 -1.06 -0.71
CA LEU A 56 0.86 -2.16 -0.56
C LEU A 56 1.93 -1.93 -1.62
N LEU A 57 3.14 -1.65 -1.17
CA LEU A 57 4.17 -1.07 -2.05
C LEU A 57 5.44 -1.91 -2.03
N ASP A 58 5.84 -2.42 -3.18
CA ASP A 58 7.12 -3.08 -3.36
C ASP A 58 8.24 -2.03 -3.42
N LEU A 59 9.40 -2.36 -2.89
CA LEU A 59 10.53 -1.43 -2.91
C LEU A 59 11.27 -1.42 -4.24
N THR A 60 11.51 -2.59 -4.83
CA THR A 60 12.37 -2.71 -6.00
C THR A 60 11.54 -2.80 -7.25
N MET A 61 11.52 -1.72 -8.03
CA MET A 61 10.73 -1.64 -9.25
C MET A 61 11.50 -0.81 -10.28
N PRO A 62 11.26 -1.06 -11.59
CA PRO A 62 11.88 -0.23 -12.62
C PRO A 62 11.26 1.16 -12.64
N ARG A 63 11.94 2.07 -13.28
CA ARG A 63 11.57 3.46 -13.51
C ARG A 63 11.50 4.29 -12.24
N MET A 64 10.79 3.83 -11.22
CA MET A 64 10.64 4.59 -9.98
C MET A 64 10.41 3.59 -8.87
N SER A 65 11.31 3.58 -7.90
CA SER A 65 11.28 2.60 -6.80
C SER A 65 10.20 2.94 -5.78
N GLY A 66 9.93 1.98 -4.89
CA GLY A 66 9.00 2.23 -3.80
C GLY A 66 9.45 3.36 -2.91
N GLU A 67 10.76 3.45 -2.65
CA GLU A 67 11.30 4.55 -1.84
C GLU A 67 11.01 5.89 -2.52
N ASP A 68 11.14 5.96 -3.84
CA ASP A 68 10.87 7.19 -4.58
C ASP A 68 9.40 7.58 -4.48
N VAL A 69 8.49 6.59 -4.46
CA VAL A 69 7.07 6.87 -4.29
C VAL A 69 6.82 7.51 -2.92
N VAL A 70 7.46 6.96 -1.88
CA VAL A 70 7.32 7.51 -0.53
C VAL A 70 7.85 8.94 -0.48
N ARG A 71 8.99 9.19 -1.13
CA ARG A 71 9.54 10.56 -1.18
C ARG A 71 8.58 11.50 -1.88
N TRP A 72 7.97 11.03 -2.97
CA TRP A 72 6.99 11.84 -3.70
C TRP A 72 5.81 12.21 -2.80
N LEU A 73 5.35 11.25 -1.98
CA LEU A 73 4.26 11.53 -1.03
C LEU A 73 4.66 12.57 0.00
N ARG A 74 5.93 12.55 0.44
CA ARG A 74 6.41 13.56 1.37
C ARG A 74 6.39 14.94 0.75
N GLU A 75 6.64 15.02 -0.56
CA GLU A 75 6.63 16.28 -1.29
C GLU A 75 5.23 16.70 -1.69
N ASN A 76 4.28 15.77 -1.65
CA ASN A 76 2.89 16.03 -2.02
C ASN A 76 1.98 15.51 -0.91
N PRO A 77 2.03 16.12 0.28
CA PRO A 77 1.36 15.57 1.45
C PRO A 77 -0.17 15.50 1.32
N ASP A 78 -0.75 16.34 0.48
CA ASP A 78 -2.19 16.29 0.25
C ASP A 78 -2.62 14.99 -0.44
N ARG A 79 -1.70 14.34 -1.15
CA ARG A 79 -2.02 13.08 -1.81
C ARG A 79 -1.93 11.88 -0.88
N GLY A 80 -1.35 12.06 0.29
CA GLY A 80 -1.20 10.99 1.27
C GLY A 80 -2.10 11.11 2.49
N VAL A 81 -3.04 12.03 2.48
CA VAL A 81 -3.93 12.21 3.64
C VAL A 81 -4.76 10.95 3.82
N GLY A 82 -4.70 10.35 5.01
CA GLY A 82 -5.45 9.15 5.31
C GLY A 82 -4.91 7.89 4.69
N LEU A 83 -3.74 7.95 4.05
CA LEU A 83 -3.15 6.80 3.38
C LEU A 83 -2.11 6.13 4.28
N ASP A 84 -2.28 4.83 4.51
CA ASP A 84 -1.25 4.03 5.17
C ASP A 84 -0.37 3.39 4.10
N VAL A 85 0.93 3.61 4.21
CA VAL A 85 1.90 3.01 3.29
C VAL A 85 2.49 1.77 3.95
N VAL A 86 2.30 0.62 3.33
CA VAL A 86 2.81 -0.66 3.84
C VAL A 86 3.78 -1.20 2.80
N ILE A 87 5.04 -1.31 3.19
CA ILE A 87 6.08 -1.84 2.31
C ILE A 87 6.03 -3.37 2.35
N ILE A 88 5.97 -4.00 1.20
CA ILE A 88 6.02 -5.46 1.07
C ILE A 88 7.27 -5.78 0.27
N SER A 89 8.26 -6.40 0.91
CA SER A 89 9.55 -6.58 0.24
C SER A 89 10.21 -7.89 0.64
N ALA A 90 10.90 -8.51 -0.32
CA ALA A 90 11.69 -9.69 -0.03
C ALA A 90 12.89 -9.33 0.83
N TRP A 91 13.37 -8.11 0.70
CA TRP A 91 14.55 -7.66 1.46
C TRP A 91 14.45 -6.17 1.68
N ALA A 92 14.29 -5.76 2.93
CA ALA A 92 14.13 -4.35 3.26
C ALA A 92 15.12 -3.89 4.32
N GLY A 93 16.08 -4.75 4.69
CA GLY A 93 16.96 -4.46 5.82
C GLY A 93 17.72 -3.16 5.69
N GLU A 94 18.34 -2.93 4.53
CA GLU A 94 19.18 -1.76 4.34
C GLU A 94 18.38 -0.47 4.19
N GLN A 95 17.18 -0.59 3.67
CA GLN A 95 16.33 0.58 3.45
C GLN A 95 15.46 0.92 4.65
N ARG A 96 15.45 0.07 5.67
CA ARG A 96 14.51 0.25 6.78
C ARG A 96 14.71 1.60 7.47
N ALA A 97 15.97 2.00 7.69
CA ALA A 97 16.23 3.27 8.37
C ALA A 97 15.77 4.45 7.53
N VAL A 98 16.01 4.41 6.22
CA VAL A 98 15.58 5.48 5.32
C VAL A 98 14.05 5.55 5.31
N LEU A 99 13.39 4.41 5.24
CA LEU A 99 11.93 4.37 5.22
C LEU A 99 11.36 4.93 6.51
N GLN A 100 11.97 4.61 7.65
CA GLN A 100 11.52 5.17 8.92
C GLN A 100 11.65 6.68 8.94
N GLU A 101 12.75 7.21 8.41
CA GLU A 101 12.93 8.65 8.31
C GLU A 101 11.86 9.28 7.43
N LEU A 102 11.39 8.55 6.44
CA LEU A 102 10.34 9.03 5.54
C LEU A 102 8.94 8.81 6.10
N GLY A 103 8.83 8.25 7.32
CA GLY A 103 7.55 8.11 7.98
C GLY A 103 6.86 6.77 7.77
N VAL A 104 7.52 5.81 7.12
CA VAL A 104 6.95 4.49 6.93
C VAL A 104 7.23 3.66 8.16
N THR A 105 6.17 3.12 8.77
CA THR A 105 6.31 2.33 10.00
C THR A 105 6.02 0.86 9.81
N THR A 106 5.42 0.47 8.69
CA THR A 106 5.03 -0.92 8.46
C THR A 106 5.78 -1.49 7.26
N VAL A 107 6.61 -2.48 7.52
CA VAL A 107 7.37 -3.19 6.49
C VAL A 107 7.15 -4.67 6.73
N LEU A 108 6.61 -5.36 5.73
CA LEU A 108 6.29 -6.79 5.83
C LEU A 108 7.08 -7.56 4.78
N PRO A 109 7.46 -8.81 5.09
CA PRO A 109 8.21 -9.62 4.13
C PRO A 109 7.29 -10.19 3.06
N LYS A 110 7.84 -10.48 1.89
CA LYS A 110 7.15 -11.26 0.87
C LYS A 110 7.26 -12.73 1.23
N PRO A 111 6.23 -13.52 0.96
CA PRO A 111 4.93 -13.12 0.43
C PRO A 111 4.02 -12.58 1.52
N LEU A 112 3.15 -11.68 1.15
CA LEU A 112 2.13 -11.16 2.08
C LEU A 112 1.18 -12.30 2.44
N ARG A 113 0.91 -12.45 3.72
CA ARG A 113 0.03 -13.51 4.20
C ARG A 113 -1.36 -12.96 4.47
N GLY A 114 -2.36 -13.83 4.31
CA GLY A 114 -3.75 -13.42 4.52
C GLY A 114 -3.99 -12.84 5.90
N GLN A 115 -3.38 -13.44 6.94
CA GLN A 115 -3.57 -12.92 8.30
C GLN A 115 -2.98 -11.54 8.46
N GLN A 116 -1.83 -11.28 7.83
CA GLN A 116 -1.21 -9.96 7.87
C GLN A 116 -2.11 -8.92 7.23
N LEU A 117 -2.72 -9.28 6.11
CA LEU A 117 -3.64 -8.37 5.42
C LEU A 117 -4.87 -8.10 6.28
N ARG A 118 -5.43 -9.13 6.90
CA ARG A 118 -6.57 -8.94 7.80
C ARG A 118 -6.21 -8.01 8.95
N ASP A 119 -5.01 -8.17 9.51
CA ASP A 119 -4.56 -7.32 10.61
C ASP A 119 -4.43 -5.86 10.17
N LEU A 120 -3.92 -5.63 8.97
CA LEU A 120 -3.81 -4.27 8.43
C LEU A 120 -5.19 -3.62 8.31
N ILE A 121 -6.16 -4.38 7.83
CA ILE A 121 -7.52 -3.89 7.64
C ILE A 121 -8.14 -3.55 8.99
N GLU A 122 -8.00 -4.46 9.96
CA GLU A 122 -8.55 -4.23 11.29
C GLU A 122 -7.93 -3.00 11.94
N GLU A 123 -6.63 -2.87 11.85
CA GLU A 123 -5.93 -1.71 12.40
C GLU A 123 -6.43 -0.42 11.79
N LYS A 124 -6.59 -0.42 10.47
CA LYS A 124 -7.03 0.77 9.76
C LYS A 124 -8.43 1.17 10.20
N LYS A 125 -9.33 0.20 10.29
CA LYS A 125 -10.70 0.47 10.70
C LYS A 125 -10.78 0.96 12.13
N THR A 126 -9.95 0.42 13.01
CA THR A 126 -9.94 0.81 14.40
C THR A 126 -9.45 2.25 14.58
N ARG A 127 -8.43 2.64 13.80
CA ARG A 127 -7.84 3.97 13.92
C ARG A 127 -8.62 5.04 13.20
N THR A 128 -9.60 4.67 12.39
CA THR A 128 -10.37 5.63 11.61
C THR A 128 -11.83 5.61 12.06
N PRO A 129 -12.13 6.23 13.18
CA PRO A 129 -13.51 6.22 13.67
C PRO A 129 -14.42 7.05 12.79
N ARG A 130 -15.69 6.80 12.91
CA ARG A 130 -16.70 7.51 12.14
C ARG A 130 -17.35 8.55 12.96
#